data_3cc8829ba45a8964fedcf7c03ded1d03
#
_entry.id   3cc8829ba45a8964fedcf7c03ded1d03
#
_cell.length_a   1.000
_cell.length_b   1.000
_cell.length_c   1.000
_cell.angle_alpha   90.00
_cell.angle_beta   90.00
_cell.angle_gamma   90.00
#
_symmetry.space_group_name_H-M   'P 1'
#
loop_
_entity.id
_entity.type
_entity.pdbx_description
1 polymer ?
#
loop_
_entity_poly.entity_id
_entity_poly.type
_entity_poly.pdbx_seq_one_letter_code
_entity_poly.pdbx_strand_id
1 'polypeptide(L)'
;VREIVEEKPNSRYVILKKGIDYETAQKYNEIKNDTENYPNVKGIWLEDDYNRTYPYNTLASDVIGFTYSGNIGAIGIESAYNDVMTGTDGREYGYLDEDDTVEQNVKAAKNGNNVVTTIDITLQSIVEKYIQQFNEEHAGEEGSGVTGSKNTAVMIMNPNTGEILAEASYPNFDLNKPRDLSSIYSEEKWNA
;
A
#
# COMPACT_ATOMS: atom_id res chain seq x y z
N VAL A 1 2.23 -27.28 -3.64
CA VAL A 1 3.68 -27.40 -3.35
C VAL A 1 4.31 -28.42 -4.27
N ARG A 2 3.80 -29.68 -4.33
CA ARG A 2 4.39 -30.76 -5.13
C ARG A 2 4.49 -30.37 -6.60
N GLU A 3 3.42 -29.89 -7.22
CA GLU A 3 3.38 -29.42 -8.62
C GLU A 3 4.42 -28.33 -8.90
N ILE A 4 4.52 -27.32 -8.00
CA ILE A 4 5.46 -26.20 -8.16
C ILE A 4 6.93 -26.69 -8.09
N VAL A 5 7.21 -27.67 -7.25
CA VAL A 5 8.55 -28.24 -7.12
C VAL A 5 8.89 -29.11 -8.34
N GLU A 6 7.92 -29.83 -8.89
CA GLU A 6 8.07 -30.64 -10.09
C GLU A 6 8.29 -29.77 -11.35
N GLU A 7 7.60 -28.62 -11.43
CA GLU A 7 7.77 -27.65 -12.53
C GLU A 7 9.14 -26.95 -12.51
N LYS A 8 9.73 -26.76 -11.33
CA LYS A 8 10.97 -25.99 -11.13
C LYS A 8 12.03 -26.75 -10.33
N PRO A 9 12.47 -27.94 -10.77
CA PRO A 9 13.31 -28.84 -9.98
C PRO A 9 14.70 -28.26 -9.66
N ASN A 10 15.20 -27.31 -10.44
CA ASN A 10 16.50 -26.69 -10.25
C ASN A 10 16.44 -25.33 -9.56
N SER A 11 15.27 -24.88 -9.15
CA SER A 11 15.13 -23.60 -8.46
C SER A 11 15.49 -23.74 -6.98
N ARG A 12 16.40 -22.88 -6.51
CA ARG A 12 16.77 -22.81 -5.09
C ARG A 12 15.76 -22.02 -4.25
N TYR A 13 14.88 -21.27 -4.89
CA TYR A 13 13.89 -20.40 -4.24
C TYR A 13 12.62 -20.39 -5.07
N VAL A 14 11.48 -20.66 -4.44
CA VAL A 14 10.17 -20.63 -5.09
C VAL A 14 9.16 -20.04 -4.12
N ILE A 15 8.49 -18.98 -4.53
CA ILE A 15 7.40 -18.38 -3.75
C ILE A 15 6.19 -19.30 -3.87
N LEU A 16 5.73 -19.86 -2.76
CA LEU A 16 4.59 -20.76 -2.70
C LEU A 16 3.26 -19.99 -2.62
N LYS A 17 3.23 -18.94 -1.80
CA LYS A 17 2.05 -18.09 -1.60
C LYS A 17 2.47 -16.72 -1.07
N LYS A 18 1.80 -15.68 -1.54
CA LYS A 18 1.90 -14.31 -1.01
C LYS A 18 0.64 -13.95 -0.23
N GLY A 19 0.74 -12.92 0.63
CA GLY A 19 -0.39 -12.37 1.36
C GLY A 19 -1.01 -13.37 2.35
N ILE A 20 -0.19 -14.09 3.09
CA ILE A 20 -0.65 -14.95 4.18
C ILE A 20 -0.93 -14.04 5.38
N ASP A 21 -2.12 -14.17 5.96
CA ASP A 21 -2.48 -13.42 7.16
C ASP A 21 -1.66 -13.86 8.38
N TYR A 22 -1.57 -12.95 9.36
CA TYR A 22 -0.76 -13.16 10.56
C TYR A 22 -1.19 -14.40 11.37
N GLU A 23 -2.48 -14.67 11.46
CA GLU A 23 -3.00 -15.83 12.21
C GLU A 23 -2.56 -17.15 11.57
N THR A 24 -2.66 -17.23 10.24
CA THR A 24 -2.19 -18.39 9.46
C THR A 24 -0.66 -18.56 9.59
N ALA A 25 0.07 -17.44 9.56
CA ALA A 25 1.52 -17.45 9.73
C ALA A 25 1.93 -17.97 11.13
N GLN A 26 1.23 -17.56 12.18
CA GLN A 26 1.47 -18.07 13.54
C GLN A 26 1.22 -19.58 13.63
N LYS A 27 0.08 -20.05 13.14
CA LYS A 27 -0.24 -21.50 13.12
C LYS A 27 0.83 -22.31 12.39
N TYR A 28 1.34 -21.76 11.29
CA TYR A 28 2.44 -22.42 10.58
C TYR A 28 3.72 -22.48 11.43
N ASN A 29 4.09 -21.40 12.10
CA ASN A 29 5.27 -21.35 12.96
C ASN A 29 5.15 -22.30 14.16
N GLU A 30 3.97 -22.45 14.74
CA GLU A 30 3.69 -23.44 15.81
C GLU A 30 3.96 -24.87 15.29
N ILE A 31 3.41 -25.22 14.13
CA ILE A 31 3.60 -26.52 13.49
C ILE A 31 5.08 -26.76 13.14
N LYS A 32 5.75 -25.75 12.58
CA LYS A 32 7.18 -25.82 12.21
C LYS A 32 8.08 -26.06 13.41
N ASN A 33 7.76 -25.46 14.56
CA ASN A 33 8.54 -25.56 15.78
C ASN A 33 8.27 -26.87 16.55
N ASP A 34 7.14 -27.51 16.32
CA ASP A 34 6.78 -28.81 16.89
C ASP A 34 7.40 -29.95 16.07
N THR A 35 8.71 -30.11 16.20
CA THR A 35 9.46 -31.11 15.45
C THR A 35 9.21 -32.55 15.89
N GLU A 36 8.64 -32.74 17.08
CA GLU A 36 8.27 -34.06 17.57
C GLU A 36 7.06 -34.62 16.81
N ASN A 37 6.01 -33.85 16.68
CA ASN A 37 4.79 -34.25 15.99
C ASN A 37 4.87 -34.04 14.46
N TYR A 38 5.66 -33.08 14.00
CA TYR A 38 5.77 -32.68 12.59
C TYR A 38 7.22 -32.70 12.07
N PRO A 39 7.95 -33.82 12.14
CA PRO A 39 9.38 -33.89 11.79
C PRO A 39 9.69 -33.59 10.31
N ASN A 40 8.68 -33.66 9.44
CA ASN A 40 8.83 -33.48 7.99
C ASN A 40 8.48 -32.06 7.50
N VAL A 41 8.10 -31.14 8.38
CA VAL A 41 7.84 -29.74 8.01
C VAL A 41 9.15 -28.98 7.94
N LYS A 42 9.85 -29.12 6.80
CA LYS A 42 11.17 -28.52 6.54
C LYS A 42 11.20 -27.87 5.15
N GLY A 43 12.11 -26.92 4.97
CA GLY A 43 12.37 -26.30 3.66
C GLY A 43 11.35 -25.23 3.24
N ILE A 44 10.43 -24.84 4.13
CA ILE A 44 9.52 -23.72 3.92
C ILE A 44 9.81 -22.69 5.01
N TRP A 45 9.82 -21.42 4.64
CA TRP A 45 9.96 -20.30 5.58
C TRP A 45 9.00 -19.19 5.21
N LEU A 46 8.72 -18.34 6.17
CA LEU A 46 7.92 -17.14 5.99
C LEU A 46 8.86 -15.94 5.92
N GLU A 47 8.54 -15.03 5.04
CA GLU A 47 9.18 -13.72 4.94
C GLU A 47 8.12 -12.67 5.21
N ASP A 48 8.45 -11.66 6.03
CA ASP A 48 7.55 -10.56 6.31
C ASP A 48 7.40 -9.70 5.06
N ASP A 49 6.14 -9.42 4.69
CA ASP A 49 5.78 -8.53 3.59
C ASP A 49 4.91 -7.41 4.16
N TYR A 50 5.35 -6.17 3.98
CA TYR A 50 4.66 -5.00 4.51
C TYR A 50 3.86 -4.33 3.41
N ASN A 51 2.55 -4.26 3.59
CA ASN A 51 1.66 -3.57 2.68
C ASN A 51 1.21 -2.23 3.27
N ARG A 52 1.25 -1.18 2.46
CA ARG A 52 0.69 0.11 2.82
C ARG A 52 -0.83 0.00 2.88
N THR A 53 -1.44 0.51 3.94
CA THR A 53 -2.90 0.53 4.14
C THR A 53 -3.35 1.95 4.41
N TYR A 54 -4.43 2.36 3.76
CA TYR A 54 -5.02 3.69 3.88
C TYR A 54 -6.38 3.57 4.57
N PRO A 55 -6.47 3.86 5.88
CA PRO A 55 -7.68 3.60 6.68
C PRO A 55 -8.92 4.38 6.22
N TYR A 56 -8.72 5.52 5.57
CA TYR A 56 -9.80 6.40 5.11
C TYR A 56 -10.09 6.29 3.62
N ASN A 57 -9.58 5.26 2.97
CA ASN A 57 -9.80 4.91 1.56
C ASN A 57 -9.59 6.07 0.58
N THR A 58 -10.62 6.91 0.37
CA THR A 58 -10.62 7.98 -0.65
C THR A 58 -10.21 9.34 -0.11
N LEU A 59 -10.15 9.50 1.23
CA LEU A 59 -9.91 10.81 1.85
C LEU A 59 -8.51 11.34 1.50
N ALA A 60 -8.47 12.56 0.98
CA ALA A 60 -7.26 13.26 0.54
C ALA A 60 -6.41 12.42 -0.44
N SER A 61 -7.07 11.69 -1.35
CA SER A 61 -6.39 10.72 -2.22
C SER A 61 -5.26 11.31 -3.06
N ASP A 62 -5.44 12.50 -3.62
CA ASP A 62 -4.42 13.15 -4.44
C ASP A 62 -3.27 13.72 -3.61
N VAL A 63 -3.56 14.15 -2.37
CA VAL A 63 -2.56 14.68 -1.44
C VAL A 63 -1.69 13.56 -0.89
N ILE A 64 -2.33 12.51 -0.37
CA ILE A 64 -1.63 11.37 0.24
C ILE A 64 -0.89 10.58 -0.84
N GLY A 65 -1.60 10.23 -1.90
CA GLY A 65 -1.08 9.35 -2.93
C GLY A 65 -1.02 7.89 -2.49
N PHE A 66 -0.39 7.06 -3.28
CA PHE A 66 -0.28 5.62 -3.02
C PHE A 66 1.10 5.08 -3.36
N THR A 67 1.35 3.83 -2.95
CA THR A 67 2.60 3.12 -3.22
C THR A 67 2.41 2.03 -4.28
N TYR A 68 3.50 1.73 -5.00
CA TYR A 68 3.60 0.54 -5.84
C TYR A 68 4.00 -0.69 -5.03
N SER A 69 4.07 -1.82 -5.70
CA SER A 69 4.71 -3.03 -5.17
C SER A 69 6.12 -2.71 -4.65
N GLY A 70 6.43 -3.16 -3.44
CA GLY A 70 7.69 -2.84 -2.76
C GLY A 70 7.65 -1.53 -1.96
N ASN A 71 6.46 -1.00 -1.68
CA ASN A 71 6.24 0.22 -0.89
C ASN A 71 6.94 1.47 -1.45
N ILE A 72 7.09 1.58 -2.76
CA ILE A 72 7.66 2.76 -3.42
C ILE A 72 6.53 3.75 -3.71
N GLY A 73 6.66 4.98 -3.24
CA GLY A 73 5.67 6.04 -3.47
C GLY A 73 5.48 6.37 -4.94
N ALA A 74 4.22 6.38 -5.39
CA ALA A 74 3.83 6.63 -6.78
C ALA A 74 3.53 8.10 -7.05
N ILE A 75 2.68 8.69 -6.24
CA ILE A 75 2.22 10.08 -6.33
C ILE A 75 2.05 10.68 -4.93
N GLY A 76 1.75 11.97 -4.85
CA GLY A 76 1.43 12.68 -3.61
C GLY A 76 2.57 12.67 -2.59
N ILE A 77 2.21 12.70 -1.34
CA ILE A 77 3.13 12.66 -0.19
C ILE A 77 3.93 11.35 -0.18
N GLU A 78 3.30 10.24 -0.53
CA GLU A 78 3.99 8.93 -0.63
C GLU A 78 5.20 8.99 -1.59
N SER A 79 5.07 9.69 -2.71
CA SER A 79 6.18 9.88 -3.64
C SER A 79 7.16 10.96 -3.18
N ALA A 80 6.64 12.11 -2.77
CA ALA A 80 7.47 13.27 -2.41
C ALA A 80 8.37 13.01 -1.20
N TYR A 81 7.91 12.21 -0.24
CA TYR A 81 8.62 11.87 0.98
C TYR A 81 9.03 10.39 1.06
N ASN A 82 9.07 9.71 -0.09
CA ASN A 82 9.43 8.30 -0.16
C ASN A 82 10.73 7.99 0.60
N ASP A 83 11.79 8.74 0.35
CA ASP A 83 13.11 8.51 0.98
C ASP A 83 13.10 8.75 2.50
N VAL A 84 12.17 9.58 2.98
CA VAL A 84 12.00 9.87 4.41
C VAL A 84 11.21 8.77 5.11
N MET A 85 10.16 8.27 4.44
CA MET A 85 9.26 7.26 4.99
C MET A 85 9.76 5.84 4.79
N THR A 86 10.55 5.60 3.74
CA THR A 86 11.16 4.29 3.48
C THR A 86 12.29 4.07 4.46
N GLY A 87 12.24 2.96 5.19
CA GLY A 87 13.30 2.53 6.08
C GLY A 87 14.48 1.91 5.32
N THR A 88 15.30 1.20 6.03
CA THR A 88 16.37 0.40 5.45
C THR A 88 16.12 -1.07 5.79
N ASP A 89 16.06 -1.91 4.78
CA ASP A 89 15.86 -3.34 4.96
C ASP A 89 16.98 -3.96 5.80
N GLY A 90 16.59 -4.86 6.68
CA GLY A 90 17.51 -5.73 7.37
C GLY A 90 18.14 -6.74 6.39
N ARG A 91 19.21 -7.35 6.82
CA ARG A 91 19.84 -8.44 6.09
C ARG A 91 20.23 -9.55 7.04
N GLU A 92 19.91 -10.76 6.65
CA GLU A 92 20.35 -11.96 7.32
C GLU A 92 21.24 -12.73 6.34
N TYR A 93 22.45 -13.04 6.76
CA TYR A 93 23.39 -13.81 5.96
C TYR A 93 24.16 -14.74 6.87
N GLY A 94 24.39 -15.95 6.36
CA GLY A 94 25.18 -16.96 7.04
C GLY A 94 26.43 -17.29 6.22
N TYR A 95 27.48 -17.63 6.91
CA TYR A 95 28.67 -18.25 6.33
C TYR A 95 29.06 -19.47 7.17
N LEU A 96 29.73 -20.42 6.52
CA LEU A 96 30.31 -21.55 7.22
C LEU A 96 31.67 -21.08 7.79
N ASP A 97 31.86 -21.31 9.07
CA ASP A 97 33.16 -21.14 9.71
C ASP A 97 34.12 -22.27 9.37
N GLU A 98 35.33 -22.26 9.95
CA GLU A 98 36.35 -23.25 9.72
C GLU A 98 35.98 -24.67 10.23
N ASP A 99 34.93 -24.75 11.07
CA ASP A 99 34.40 -26.00 11.66
C ASP A 99 33.11 -26.47 10.98
N ASP A 100 32.77 -25.93 9.78
CA ASP A 100 31.52 -26.18 9.06
C ASP A 100 30.23 -25.80 9.84
N THR A 101 30.38 -24.94 10.84
CA THR A 101 29.22 -24.40 11.59
C THR A 101 28.68 -23.16 10.89
N VAL A 102 27.34 -23.06 10.78
CA VAL A 102 26.70 -21.89 10.17
C VAL A 102 26.69 -20.74 11.17
N GLU A 103 27.56 -19.76 11.01
CA GLU A 103 27.45 -18.48 11.71
C GLU A 103 26.45 -17.57 11.00
N GLN A 104 25.50 -17.05 11.77
CA GLN A 104 24.44 -16.21 11.27
C GLN A 104 24.63 -14.76 11.71
N ASN A 105 24.76 -13.87 10.74
CA ASN A 105 24.82 -12.44 11.00
C ASN A 105 23.51 -11.78 10.62
N VAL A 106 22.92 -11.05 11.56
CA VAL A 106 21.67 -10.32 11.37
C VAL A 106 21.94 -8.82 11.45
N LYS A 107 21.73 -8.11 10.35
CA LYS A 107 21.65 -6.67 10.34
C LYS A 107 20.19 -6.27 10.49
N ALA A 108 19.83 -5.68 11.61
CA ALA A 108 18.45 -5.26 11.88
C ALA A 108 17.95 -4.23 10.87
N ALA A 109 16.68 -4.34 10.47
CA ALA A 109 15.98 -3.32 9.71
C ALA A 109 15.88 -2.02 10.51
N LYS A 110 15.82 -0.89 9.81
CA LYS A 110 15.56 0.43 10.40
C LYS A 110 14.28 0.99 9.81
N ASN A 111 13.34 1.36 10.68
CA ASN A 111 12.09 1.99 10.25
C ASN A 111 12.36 3.36 9.62
N GLY A 112 11.52 3.74 8.66
CA GLY A 112 11.46 5.10 8.16
C GLY A 112 10.83 6.05 9.16
N ASN A 113 10.76 7.33 8.79
CA ASN A 113 10.17 8.38 9.62
C ASN A 113 8.69 8.57 9.30
N ASN A 114 7.95 9.16 10.23
CA ASN A 114 6.58 9.58 10.00
C ASN A 114 6.56 10.98 9.37
N VAL A 115 5.59 11.21 8.48
CA VAL A 115 5.28 12.53 7.94
C VAL A 115 3.98 13.00 8.57
N VAL A 116 3.99 14.18 9.18
CA VAL A 116 2.82 14.83 9.78
C VAL A 116 2.43 15.99 8.88
N THR A 117 1.18 16.00 8.42
CA THR A 117 0.63 17.04 7.54
C THR A 117 -0.19 18.05 8.33
N THR A 118 -0.44 19.20 7.74
CA THR A 118 -1.34 20.23 8.28
C THR A 118 -2.81 20.01 7.90
N ILE A 119 -3.11 18.95 7.16
CA ILE A 119 -4.48 18.63 6.74
C ILE A 119 -5.34 18.32 7.97
N ASP A 120 -6.42 19.08 8.13
CA ASP A 120 -7.47 18.80 9.11
C ASP A 120 -8.46 17.79 8.52
N ILE A 121 -8.52 16.63 9.14
CA ILE A 121 -9.33 15.50 8.63
C ILE A 121 -10.82 15.82 8.57
N THR A 122 -11.31 16.63 9.50
CA THR A 122 -12.72 17.05 9.56
C THR A 122 -13.02 18.00 8.41
N LEU A 123 -12.16 18.99 8.22
CA LEU A 123 -12.32 19.97 7.16
C LEU A 123 -12.20 19.32 5.78
N GLN A 124 -11.22 18.42 5.62
CA GLN A 124 -11.05 17.63 4.40
C GLN A 124 -12.31 16.83 4.05
N SER A 125 -12.87 16.12 5.03
CA SER A 125 -14.10 15.33 4.85
C SER A 125 -15.30 16.20 4.46
N ILE A 126 -15.43 17.39 5.04
CA ILE A 126 -16.48 18.34 4.72
C ILE A 126 -16.34 18.82 3.27
N VAL A 127 -15.12 19.19 2.86
CA VAL A 127 -14.86 19.68 1.50
C VAL A 127 -15.15 18.58 0.47
N GLU A 128 -14.65 17.38 0.66
CA GLU A 128 -14.92 16.26 -0.26
C GLU A 128 -16.42 15.95 -0.37
N LYS A 129 -17.13 15.93 0.75
CA LYS A 129 -18.59 15.73 0.76
C LYS A 129 -19.31 16.77 -0.10
N TYR A 130 -18.97 18.06 0.05
CA TYR A 130 -19.64 19.11 -0.71
C TYR A 130 -19.23 19.11 -2.21
N ILE A 131 -18.00 18.77 -2.54
CA ILE A 131 -17.59 18.57 -3.92
C ILE A 131 -18.38 17.42 -4.57
N GLN A 132 -18.51 16.31 -3.87
CA GLN A 132 -19.29 15.17 -4.34
C GLN A 132 -20.76 15.55 -4.54
N GLN A 133 -21.39 16.16 -3.54
CA GLN A 133 -22.78 16.61 -3.62
C GLN A 133 -23.01 17.56 -4.80
N PHE A 134 -22.13 18.54 -4.99
CA PHE A 134 -22.20 19.45 -6.13
C PHE A 134 -22.17 18.70 -7.47
N ASN A 135 -21.26 17.75 -7.62
CA ASN A 135 -21.16 16.98 -8.86
C ASN A 135 -22.34 16.06 -9.10
N GLU A 136 -22.93 15.47 -8.03
CA GLU A 136 -24.14 14.67 -8.12
C GLU A 136 -25.38 15.52 -8.52
N GLU A 137 -25.54 16.71 -7.93
CA GLU A 137 -26.65 17.62 -8.22
C GLU A 137 -26.62 18.15 -9.67
N HIS A 138 -25.41 18.34 -10.25
CA HIS A 138 -25.22 18.88 -11.59
C HIS A 138 -24.87 17.81 -12.63
N ALA A 139 -25.02 16.53 -12.30
CA ALA A 139 -24.77 15.44 -13.23
C ALA A 139 -25.75 15.46 -14.42
N GLY A 140 -25.21 15.44 -15.63
CA GLY A 140 -26.00 15.39 -16.87
C GLY A 140 -26.56 16.74 -17.33
N GLU A 141 -26.25 17.86 -16.66
CA GLU A 141 -26.61 19.19 -17.15
C GLU A 141 -25.82 19.53 -18.43
N GLU A 142 -26.40 20.42 -19.26
CA GLU A 142 -25.76 20.86 -20.49
C GLU A 142 -24.42 21.56 -20.18
N GLY A 143 -23.35 21.06 -20.78
CA GLY A 143 -21.98 21.55 -20.54
C GLY A 143 -21.26 20.89 -19.36
N SER A 144 -21.96 20.11 -18.51
CA SER A 144 -21.34 19.27 -17.47
C SER A 144 -21.00 17.89 -18.03
N GLY A 145 -20.11 17.17 -17.33
CA GLY A 145 -19.86 15.75 -17.60
C GLY A 145 -21.00 14.86 -17.13
N VAL A 146 -20.93 13.56 -17.42
CA VAL A 146 -21.88 12.56 -16.91
C VAL A 146 -21.96 12.56 -15.38
N THR A 147 -20.87 12.96 -14.73
CA THR A 147 -20.69 13.00 -13.27
C THR A 147 -20.65 14.42 -12.71
N GLY A 148 -21.22 15.41 -13.39
CA GLY A 148 -21.14 16.82 -13.04
C GLY A 148 -19.97 17.52 -13.73
N SER A 149 -19.08 18.17 -13.00
CA SER A 149 -17.90 18.81 -13.58
C SER A 149 -16.89 17.77 -14.09
N LYS A 150 -16.09 18.14 -15.07
CA LYS A 150 -14.96 17.28 -15.53
C LYS A 150 -13.92 17.12 -14.43
N ASN A 151 -13.58 18.23 -13.78
CA ASN A 151 -12.66 18.28 -12.64
C ASN A 151 -13.10 19.43 -11.73
N THR A 152 -13.10 19.18 -10.44
CA THR A 152 -13.27 20.20 -9.41
C THR A 152 -12.13 20.06 -8.42
N ALA A 153 -11.52 21.17 -8.04
CA ALA A 153 -10.51 21.20 -7.00
C ALA A 153 -10.81 22.32 -6.01
N VAL A 154 -10.60 22.06 -4.74
CA VAL A 154 -10.74 23.01 -3.63
C VAL A 154 -9.55 22.93 -2.74
N MET A 155 -8.96 24.08 -2.42
CA MET A 155 -7.88 24.20 -1.45
C MET A 155 -8.29 25.20 -0.37
N ILE A 156 -8.11 24.82 0.88
CA ILE A 156 -8.32 25.68 2.05
C ILE A 156 -6.97 25.89 2.73
N MET A 157 -6.57 27.14 2.84
CA MET A 157 -5.29 27.54 3.42
C MET A 157 -5.49 28.59 4.50
N ASN A 158 -4.71 28.50 5.57
CA ASN A 158 -4.60 29.57 6.55
C ASN A 158 -3.68 30.68 5.98
N PRO A 159 -4.21 31.88 5.69
CA PRO A 159 -3.43 32.93 5.04
C PRO A 159 -2.31 33.52 5.93
N ASN A 160 -2.41 33.35 7.25
CA ASN A 160 -1.43 33.87 8.19
C ASN A 160 -0.20 32.96 8.34
N THR A 161 -0.40 31.63 8.22
CA THR A 161 0.66 30.64 8.43
C THR A 161 1.12 29.98 7.15
N GLY A 162 0.28 29.99 6.10
CA GLY A 162 0.51 29.26 4.85
C GLY A 162 0.19 27.77 4.94
N GLU A 163 -0.37 27.31 6.06
CA GLU A 163 -0.76 25.91 6.25
C GLU A 163 -1.95 25.55 5.36
N ILE A 164 -1.82 24.46 4.60
CA ILE A 164 -2.92 23.88 3.84
C ILE A 164 -3.71 22.98 4.79
N LEU A 165 -4.97 23.36 5.03
CA LEU A 165 -5.85 22.67 5.97
C LEU A 165 -6.73 21.63 5.28
N ALA A 166 -7.06 21.81 4.00
CA ALA A 166 -7.75 20.84 3.17
C ALA A 166 -7.36 21.05 1.71
N GLU A 167 -7.22 19.99 0.98
CA GLU A 167 -7.03 19.97 -0.47
C GLU A 167 -7.75 18.75 -1.03
N ALA A 168 -8.77 18.98 -1.84
CA ALA A 168 -9.60 17.93 -2.39
C ALA A 168 -9.85 18.16 -3.88
N SER A 169 -9.90 17.09 -4.63
CA SER A 169 -10.30 17.07 -6.03
C SER A 169 -11.42 16.09 -6.29
N TYR A 170 -12.08 16.25 -7.42
CA TYR A 170 -13.09 15.32 -7.93
C TYR A 170 -12.86 15.12 -9.44
N PRO A 171 -12.92 13.89 -9.94
CA PRO A 171 -13.15 12.65 -9.19
C PRO A 171 -11.95 12.23 -8.34
N ASN A 172 -12.21 11.61 -7.18
CA ASN A 172 -11.20 10.99 -6.32
C ASN A 172 -11.15 9.48 -6.53
N PHE A 173 -10.18 8.79 -5.93
CA PHE A 173 -9.98 7.35 -6.08
C PHE A 173 -9.67 6.67 -4.73
N ASP A 174 -9.89 5.35 -4.66
CA ASP A 174 -9.54 4.56 -3.47
C ASP A 174 -8.04 4.30 -3.43
N LEU A 175 -7.36 4.83 -2.41
CA LEU A 175 -5.93 4.66 -2.16
C LEU A 175 -5.50 3.19 -2.00
N ASN A 176 -6.40 2.34 -1.51
CA ASN A 176 -6.15 0.90 -1.39
C ASN A 176 -6.34 0.15 -2.71
N LYS A 177 -7.02 0.78 -3.70
CA LYS A 177 -7.27 0.24 -5.04
C LYS A 177 -7.04 1.29 -6.12
N PRO A 178 -5.87 1.92 -6.19
CA PRO A 178 -5.66 3.13 -6.99
C PRO A 178 -5.77 2.92 -8.51
N ARG A 179 -5.82 1.67 -8.96
CA ARG A 179 -6.01 1.31 -10.37
C ARG A 179 -7.43 0.88 -10.70
N ASP A 180 -8.30 0.79 -9.70
CA ASP A 180 -9.72 0.52 -9.91
C ASP A 180 -10.45 1.85 -10.11
N LEU A 181 -10.55 2.26 -11.36
CA LEU A 181 -11.24 3.49 -11.75
C LEU A 181 -12.69 3.24 -12.22
N SER A 182 -13.23 2.06 -11.93
CA SER A 182 -14.59 1.67 -12.33
C SER A 182 -15.69 2.59 -11.76
N SER A 183 -15.42 3.22 -10.60
CA SER A 183 -16.32 4.22 -10.01
C SER A 183 -16.30 5.57 -10.75
N ILE A 184 -15.27 5.85 -11.56
CA ILE A 184 -15.04 7.13 -12.24
C ILE A 184 -15.39 7.01 -13.73
N TYR A 185 -15.04 5.88 -14.33
CA TYR A 185 -15.19 5.64 -15.76
C TYR A 185 -16.06 4.41 -16.01
N SER A 186 -17.03 4.52 -16.93
CA SER A 186 -17.76 3.36 -17.44
C SER A 186 -16.82 2.48 -18.30
N GLU A 187 -17.13 1.17 -18.39
CA GLU A 187 -16.34 0.23 -19.21
C GLU A 187 -16.17 0.69 -20.67
N GLU A 188 -17.14 1.40 -21.24
CA GLU A 188 -17.07 1.96 -22.59
C GLU A 188 -15.97 3.03 -22.74
N LYS A 189 -15.73 3.83 -21.70
CA LYS A 189 -14.70 4.86 -21.70
C LYS A 189 -13.31 4.33 -21.37
N TRP A 190 -13.23 3.18 -20.71
CA TRP A 190 -11.96 2.54 -20.37
C TRP A 190 -11.30 1.87 -21.57
N ASN A 191 -12.08 1.42 -22.54
CA ASN A 191 -11.61 0.69 -23.73
C ASN A 191 -11.44 1.57 -24.98
N ALA A 192 -11.64 2.87 -24.89
CA ALA A 192 -11.48 3.85 -25.96
C ALA A 192 -10.13 4.58 -25.86
#